data_8d8617f5d734ef0fd055a5621f9fbe18
#
_entry.id   8d8617f5d734ef0fd055a5621f9fbe18
#
_cell.length_a   1.000
_cell.length_b   1.000
_cell.length_c   1.000
_cell.angle_alpha   90.00
_cell.angle_beta   90.00
_cell.angle_gamma   90.00
#
_symmetry.space_group_name_H-M   'P 1'
#
loop_
_entity.id
_entity.type
_entity.pdbx_description
1 polymer ?
#
loop_
_entity_poly.entity_id
_entity_poly.type
_entity_poly.pdbx_seq_one_letter_code
_entity_poly.pdbx_strand_id
1 'polypeptide(L)'
;VRKIRQMIAENAPVVQKDGTTRPCQYRDFCVLLRNNDTCAAYAHALEEAGIPVQSPEEKGYLKAREISILIDMLRVLDNPTLDTPLAAVMLSPMFWFTPEELMQIRMLAKKSKLFHAVQIAIGVTEESASEKRDSVLVEKCRHLYDTVQKLRQDSGMMTLESLIRRIYDTTDFLSVMQLTKDGERKRANLRLLLQYAKQYEENTDAFHGSVSGFLRYIDWLLENNDDFQQSSV
;
A
#
# COMPACT_ATOMS: atom_id res chain seq x y z
N VAL A 1 -4.30 -19.86 -24.87
CA VAL A 1 -5.71 -20.01 -24.53
C VAL A 1 -6.26 -21.35 -25.06
N ARG A 2 -6.30 -21.55 -26.42
CA ARG A 2 -6.95 -22.74 -27.04
C ARG A 2 -6.41 -24.06 -26.47
N LYS A 3 -5.09 -24.22 -26.39
CA LYS A 3 -4.45 -25.46 -25.90
C LYS A 3 -4.76 -25.74 -24.44
N ILE A 4 -4.74 -24.73 -23.58
CA ILE A 4 -5.10 -24.87 -22.15
C ILE A 4 -6.55 -25.34 -22.01
N ARG A 5 -7.49 -24.69 -22.69
CA ARG A 5 -8.92 -25.09 -22.65
C ARG A 5 -9.13 -26.49 -23.16
N GLN A 6 -8.45 -26.89 -24.23
CA GLN A 6 -8.52 -28.25 -24.77
C GLN A 6 -8.05 -29.27 -23.75
N MET A 7 -6.88 -29.07 -23.13
CA MET A 7 -6.34 -30.02 -22.16
C MET A 7 -7.20 -30.16 -20.90
N ILE A 8 -7.83 -29.05 -20.45
CA ILE A 8 -8.78 -29.06 -19.34
C ILE A 8 -10.05 -29.87 -19.75
N ALA A 9 -10.59 -29.62 -20.94
CA ALA A 9 -11.79 -30.32 -21.43
C ALA A 9 -11.56 -31.83 -21.65
N GLU A 10 -10.36 -32.19 -22.09
CA GLU A 10 -9.95 -33.61 -22.30
C GLU A 10 -9.51 -34.31 -21.00
N ASN A 11 -9.53 -33.64 -19.85
CA ASN A 11 -9.00 -34.13 -18.57
C ASN A 11 -7.58 -34.73 -18.71
N ALA A 12 -6.70 -34.02 -19.42
CA ALA A 12 -5.35 -34.50 -19.70
C ALA A 12 -4.65 -34.92 -18.39
N PRO A 13 -4.00 -36.13 -18.36
CA PRO A 13 -3.42 -36.66 -17.13
C PRO A 13 -2.15 -35.90 -16.74
N VAL A 14 -2.06 -35.54 -15.46
CA VAL A 14 -0.85 -34.96 -14.83
C VAL A 14 -0.30 -35.96 -13.83
N VAL A 15 0.98 -36.32 -13.97
CA VAL A 15 1.68 -37.22 -13.06
C VAL A 15 2.16 -36.41 -11.85
N GLN A 16 1.81 -36.88 -10.66
CA GLN A 16 2.25 -36.27 -9.39
C GLN A 16 3.61 -36.83 -8.96
N LYS A 17 4.23 -36.20 -7.97
CA LYS A 17 5.55 -36.64 -7.44
C LYS A 17 5.54 -38.07 -6.85
N ASP A 18 4.37 -38.53 -6.39
CA ASP A 18 4.15 -39.89 -5.84
C ASP A 18 3.85 -40.93 -6.92
N GLY A 19 3.89 -40.58 -8.20
CA GLY A 19 3.59 -41.43 -9.33
C GLY A 19 2.11 -41.59 -9.65
N THR A 20 1.20 -41.02 -8.87
CA THR A 20 -0.25 -41.02 -9.16
C THR A 20 -0.60 -40.06 -10.30
N THR A 21 -1.68 -40.32 -11.01
CA THR A 21 -2.18 -39.42 -12.07
C THR A 21 -3.50 -38.78 -11.66
N ARG A 22 -3.68 -37.50 -12.00
CA ARG A 22 -4.93 -36.77 -11.83
C ARG A 22 -5.25 -35.95 -13.09
N PRO A 23 -6.50 -35.55 -13.28
CA PRO A 23 -6.85 -34.58 -14.31
C PRO A 23 -6.09 -33.25 -14.13
N CYS A 24 -5.68 -32.60 -15.22
CA CYS A 24 -5.02 -31.30 -15.18
C CYS A 24 -5.98 -30.20 -14.67
N GLN A 25 -5.41 -29.23 -13.98
CA GLN A 25 -6.09 -28.06 -13.46
C GLN A 25 -5.37 -26.79 -13.96
N TYR A 26 -5.99 -25.62 -13.89
CA TYR A 26 -5.36 -24.37 -14.34
C TYR A 26 -4.00 -24.11 -13.66
N ARG A 27 -3.84 -24.50 -12.42
CA ARG A 27 -2.57 -24.38 -11.67
C ARG A 27 -1.40 -25.22 -12.21
N ASP A 28 -1.66 -26.17 -13.11
CA ASP A 28 -0.63 -27.03 -13.68
C ASP A 28 0.00 -26.43 -14.94
N PHE A 29 -0.49 -25.30 -15.41
CA PHE A 29 0.03 -24.61 -16.59
C PHE A 29 0.95 -23.46 -16.18
N CYS A 30 2.11 -23.37 -16.82
CA CYS A 30 3.03 -22.28 -16.67
C CYS A 30 3.38 -21.73 -18.06
N VAL A 31 3.34 -20.39 -18.20
CA VAL A 31 3.78 -19.68 -19.42
C VAL A 31 5.08 -18.98 -19.09
N LEU A 32 6.17 -19.44 -19.71
CA LEU A 32 7.49 -18.83 -19.57
C LEU A 32 7.71 -17.81 -20.67
N LEU A 33 8.02 -16.58 -20.30
CA LEU A 33 8.30 -15.47 -21.21
C LEU A 33 9.75 -15.03 -21.04
N ARG A 34 10.35 -14.54 -22.13
CA ARG A 34 11.75 -14.08 -22.14
C ARG A 34 11.90 -12.73 -21.43
N ASN A 35 10.91 -11.85 -21.55
CA ASN A 35 10.91 -10.52 -20.98
C ASN A 35 9.66 -10.33 -20.11
N ASN A 36 9.82 -9.69 -18.94
CA ASN A 36 8.71 -9.38 -18.04
C ASN A 36 7.72 -8.36 -18.62
N ASP A 37 8.18 -7.46 -19.51
CA ASP A 37 7.37 -6.39 -20.12
C ASP A 37 6.13 -6.92 -20.86
N THR A 38 6.17 -8.17 -21.32
CA THR A 38 5.07 -8.81 -22.04
C THR A 38 4.12 -9.61 -21.13
N CYS A 39 4.50 -9.83 -19.87
CA CYS A 39 3.70 -10.65 -18.93
C CYS A 39 2.29 -10.10 -18.74
N ALA A 40 2.14 -8.79 -18.59
CA ALA A 40 0.85 -8.14 -18.40
C ALA A 40 -0.10 -8.36 -19.59
N ALA A 41 0.41 -8.26 -20.82
CA ALA A 41 -0.40 -8.48 -22.04
C ALA A 41 -0.89 -9.94 -22.13
N TYR A 42 -0.02 -10.92 -21.79
CA TYR A 42 -0.41 -12.32 -21.75
C TYR A 42 -1.38 -12.63 -20.63
N ALA A 43 -1.18 -12.06 -19.43
CA ALA A 43 -2.08 -12.21 -18.30
C ALA A 43 -3.47 -11.68 -18.66
N HIS A 44 -3.57 -10.46 -19.17
CA HIS A 44 -4.83 -9.86 -19.60
C HIS A 44 -5.56 -10.72 -20.66
N ALA A 45 -4.84 -11.19 -21.67
CA ALA A 45 -5.45 -12.05 -22.72
C ALA A 45 -5.95 -13.41 -22.20
N LEU A 46 -5.34 -13.94 -21.14
CA LEU A 46 -5.79 -15.16 -20.49
C LEU A 46 -7.00 -14.88 -19.60
N GLU A 47 -6.99 -13.78 -18.84
CA GLU A 47 -8.12 -13.33 -18.00
C GLU A 47 -9.36 -13.01 -18.84
N GLU A 48 -9.23 -12.30 -19.97
CA GLU A 48 -10.33 -12.08 -20.92
C GLU A 48 -10.92 -13.40 -21.45
N ALA A 49 -10.09 -14.41 -21.57
CA ALA A 49 -10.54 -15.75 -21.93
C ALA A 49 -11.12 -16.55 -20.75
N GLY A 50 -11.27 -15.95 -19.56
CA GLY A 50 -11.80 -16.62 -18.37
C GLY A 50 -10.88 -17.67 -17.76
N ILE A 51 -9.56 -17.61 -18.04
CA ILE A 51 -8.55 -18.48 -17.45
C ILE A 51 -7.95 -17.75 -16.26
N PRO A 52 -8.01 -18.29 -15.02
CA PRO A 52 -7.38 -17.66 -13.88
C PRO A 52 -5.87 -17.63 -14.07
N VAL A 53 -5.27 -16.45 -13.87
CA VAL A 53 -3.84 -16.22 -14.07
C VAL A 53 -3.21 -15.73 -12.77
N GLN A 54 -2.05 -16.26 -12.46
CA GLN A 54 -1.12 -15.71 -11.49
C GLN A 54 0.10 -15.21 -12.26
N SER A 55 0.17 -13.90 -12.47
CA SER A 55 1.33 -13.25 -13.08
C SER A 55 2.21 -12.64 -12.00
N PRO A 56 3.55 -12.71 -12.10
CA PRO A 56 4.39 -11.84 -11.31
C PRO A 56 4.00 -10.40 -11.67
N GLU A 57 3.61 -9.61 -10.69
CA GLU A 57 3.28 -8.21 -10.97
C GLU A 57 4.54 -7.49 -11.46
N GLU A 58 4.37 -6.66 -12.50
CA GLU A 58 5.42 -5.76 -13.00
C GLU A 58 5.88 -4.75 -11.96
N LYS A 59 5.09 -4.58 -10.91
CA LYS A 59 5.40 -3.69 -9.80
C LYS A 59 6.00 -4.52 -8.68
N GLY A 60 7.25 -4.23 -8.35
CA GLY A 60 7.91 -4.80 -7.18
C GLY A 60 7.07 -4.62 -5.90
N TYR A 61 7.41 -5.33 -4.85
CA TYR A 61 6.70 -5.30 -3.56
C TYR A 61 6.52 -3.87 -3.01
N LEU A 62 7.60 -3.06 -3.03
CA LEU A 62 7.57 -1.67 -2.56
C LEU A 62 6.68 -0.75 -3.40
N LYS A 63 6.43 -1.11 -4.68
CA LYS A 63 5.54 -0.37 -5.60
C LYS A 63 4.08 -0.86 -5.54
N ALA A 64 3.80 -1.93 -4.79
CA ALA A 64 2.44 -2.39 -4.56
C ALA A 64 1.63 -1.28 -3.85
N ARG A 65 0.39 -1.06 -4.30
CA ARG A 65 -0.42 0.09 -3.87
C ARG A 65 -0.61 0.15 -2.35
N GLU A 66 -0.89 -0.97 -1.71
CA GLU A 66 -1.06 -1.07 -0.27
C GLU A 66 0.22 -0.73 0.51
N ILE A 67 1.38 -1.11 -0.04
CA ILE A 67 2.69 -0.84 0.55
C ILE A 67 3.07 0.63 0.33
N SER A 68 2.89 1.15 -0.88
CA SER A 68 3.14 2.56 -1.19
C SER A 68 2.33 3.51 -0.29
N ILE A 69 1.04 3.24 -0.07
CA ILE A 69 0.19 4.04 0.84
C ILE A 69 0.75 4.02 2.27
N LEU A 70 1.19 2.85 2.75
CA LEU A 70 1.75 2.76 4.10
C LEU A 70 3.09 3.47 4.23
N ILE A 71 3.96 3.38 3.21
CA ILE A 71 5.22 4.13 3.15
C ILE A 71 4.92 5.64 3.15
N ASP A 72 3.92 6.10 2.39
CA ASP A 72 3.52 7.50 2.39
C ASP A 72 2.97 7.94 3.76
N MET A 73 2.24 7.07 4.48
CA MET A 73 1.83 7.34 5.86
C MET A 73 3.04 7.50 6.79
N LEU A 74 4.04 6.62 6.69
CA LEU A 74 5.29 6.76 7.46
C LEU A 74 6.03 8.07 7.12
N ARG A 75 6.05 8.48 5.83
CA ARG A 75 6.61 9.78 5.42
C ARG A 75 5.86 10.96 6.02
N VAL A 76 4.52 10.89 6.10
CA VAL A 76 3.69 11.91 6.75
C VAL A 76 3.98 11.98 8.25
N LEU A 77 4.20 10.84 8.91
CA LEU A 77 4.57 10.81 10.32
C LEU A 77 5.96 11.38 10.56
N ASP A 78 6.91 11.12 9.68
CA ASP A 78 8.25 11.70 9.74
C ASP A 78 8.20 13.22 9.47
N ASN A 79 7.58 13.61 8.34
CA ASN A 79 7.45 15.01 7.96
C ASN A 79 6.07 15.30 7.31
N PRO A 80 5.09 15.85 8.05
CA PRO A 80 3.75 16.11 7.54
C PRO A 80 3.71 17.27 6.51
N THR A 81 4.80 18.01 6.31
CA THR A 81 4.87 19.10 5.32
C THR A 81 5.13 18.60 3.89
N LEU A 82 5.26 17.29 3.68
CA LEU A 82 5.40 16.67 2.38
C LEU A 82 4.02 16.56 1.72
N ASP A 83 3.72 17.45 0.79
CA ASP A 83 2.39 17.54 0.16
C ASP A 83 1.99 16.27 -0.61
N THR A 84 2.92 15.64 -1.35
CA THR A 84 2.63 14.45 -2.16
C THR A 84 2.25 13.22 -1.31
N PRO A 85 3.05 12.81 -0.31
CA PRO A 85 2.67 11.73 0.60
C PRO A 85 1.36 12.02 1.35
N LEU A 86 1.19 13.26 1.83
CA LEU A 86 -0.03 13.64 2.54
C LEU A 86 -1.26 13.53 1.66
N ALA A 87 -1.21 14.01 0.42
CA ALA A 87 -2.31 13.89 -0.53
C ALA A 87 -2.62 12.42 -0.85
N ALA A 88 -1.59 11.58 -1.03
CA ALA A 88 -1.76 10.14 -1.26
C ALA A 88 -2.46 9.45 -0.08
N VAL A 89 -2.07 9.77 1.15
CA VAL A 89 -2.68 9.26 2.37
C VAL A 89 -4.12 9.74 2.51
N MET A 90 -4.41 11.02 2.27
CA MET A 90 -5.78 11.56 2.32
C MET A 90 -6.71 10.86 1.35
N LEU A 91 -6.29 10.65 0.09
CA LEU A 91 -7.06 9.98 -0.95
C LEU A 91 -7.12 8.45 -0.78
N SER A 92 -6.37 7.91 0.15
CA SER A 92 -6.32 6.47 0.41
C SER A 92 -7.54 5.99 1.23
N PRO A 93 -7.75 4.66 1.29
CA PRO A 93 -8.75 4.07 2.17
C PRO A 93 -8.50 4.26 3.68
N MET A 94 -7.43 4.92 4.09
CA MET A 94 -7.22 5.30 5.49
C MET A 94 -8.13 6.46 5.91
N PHE A 95 -8.38 7.43 5.00
CA PHE A 95 -9.11 8.66 5.31
C PHE A 95 -10.24 9.00 4.34
N TRP A 96 -10.30 8.37 3.17
CA TRP A 96 -11.43 8.46 2.23
C TRP A 96 -11.75 9.89 1.75
N PHE A 97 -10.77 10.77 1.60
CA PHE A 97 -11.00 12.06 0.95
C PHE A 97 -11.22 11.88 -0.55
N THR A 98 -12.09 12.71 -1.11
CA THR A 98 -12.24 12.81 -2.57
C THR A 98 -11.27 13.83 -3.16
N PRO A 99 -10.98 13.77 -4.47
CA PRO A 99 -10.17 14.80 -5.14
C PRO A 99 -10.76 16.20 -5.00
N GLU A 100 -12.09 16.33 -4.99
CA GLU A 100 -12.82 17.59 -4.83
C GLU A 100 -12.63 18.15 -3.41
N GLU A 101 -12.73 17.31 -2.38
CA GLU A 101 -12.46 17.69 -0.99
C GLU A 101 -11.00 18.17 -0.82
N LEU A 102 -10.05 17.44 -1.42
CA LEU A 102 -8.64 17.83 -1.40
C LEU A 102 -8.41 19.19 -2.06
N MET A 103 -9.09 19.45 -3.18
CA MET A 103 -9.06 20.74 -3.87
C MET A 103 -9.64 21.86 -3.01
N GLN A 104 -10.77 21.64 -2.34
CA GLN A 104 -11.37 22.59 -1.41
C GLN A 104 -10.41 22.97 -0.27
N ILE A 105 -9.76 21.96 0.35
CA ILE A 105 -8.75 22.18 1.40
C ILE A 105 -7.58 23.00 0.82
N ARG A 106 -7.08 22.63 -0.37
CA ARG A 106 -5.96 23.33 -1.01
C ARG A 106 -6.26 24.80 -1.28
N MET A 107 -7.51 25.15 -1.58
CA MET A 107 -7.95 26.52 -1.81
C MET A 107 -7.86 27.40 -0.57
N LEU A 108 -7.88 26.84 0.63
CA LEU A 108 -7.73 27.60 1.88
C LEU A 108 -6.32 28.16 2.06
N ALA A 109 -5.31 27.51 1.47
CA ALA A 109 -3.91 27.92 1.60
C ALA A 109 -3.11 27.60 0.32
N LYS A 110 -3.42 28.31 -0.77
CA LYS A 110 -2.86 28.07 -2.12
C LYS A 110 -1.33 28.09 -2.19
N LYS A 111 -0.68 28.92 -1.39
CA LYS A 111 0.78 29.13 -1.38
C LYS A 111 1.49 28.41 -0.23
N SER A 112 0.75 27.82 0.70
CA SER A 112 1.29 27.11 1.86
C SER A 112 1.33 25.60 1.64
N LYS A 113 1.86 24.85 2.60
CA LYS A 113 1.84 23.40 2.63
C LYS A 113 0.42 22.87 2.85
N LEU A 114 0.12 21.68 2.28
CA LEU A 114 -1.20 21.05 2.39
C LEU A 114 -1.59 20.80 3.87
N PHE A 115 -0.63 20.41 4.70
CA PHE A 115 -0.88 20.19 6.13
C PHE A 115 -1.32 21.48 6.84
N HIS A 116 -0.75 22.61 6.47
CA HIS A 116 -1.18 23.91 6.98
C HIS A 116 -2.62 24.26 6.52
N ALA A 117 -2.98 23.92 5.29
CA ALA A 117 -4.36 24.07 4.83
C ALA A 117 -5.34 23.21 5.64
N VAL A 118 -4.95 22.00 6.04
CA VAL A 118 -5.73 21.16 6.98
C VAL A 118 -5.89 21.84 8.34
N GLN A 119 -4.83 22.45 8.88
CA GLN A 119 -4.87 23.20 10.16
C GLN A 119 -5.82 24.41 10.08
N ILE A 120 -5.80 25.15 8.97
CA ILE A 120 -6.76 26.24 8.72
C ILE A 120 -8.19 25.68 8.65
N ALA A 121 -8.40 24.54 7.98
CA ALA A 121 -9.71 23.93 7.85
C ALA A 121 -10.36 23.61 9.21
N ILE A 122 -9.57 23.19 10.18
CA ILE A 122 -10.04 22.78 11.53
C ILE A 122 -9.97 23.91 12.56
N GLY A 123 -9.48 25.09 12.19
CA GLY A 123 -9.41 26.24 13.09
C GLY A 123 -8.30 26.22 14.14
N VAL A 124 -7.20 25.52 13.87
CA VAL A 124 -6.02 25.43 14.77
C VAL A 124 -5.10 26.65 14.60
N THR A 125 -5.20 27.38 13.49
CA THR A 125 -4.39 28.57 13.18
C THR A 125 -5.23 29.84 13.22
N GLU A 126 -4.60 30.98 13.55
CA GLU A 126 -5.28 32.30 13.62
C GLU A 126 -5.86 32.77 12.27
N GLU A 127 -5.40 32.21 11.17
CA GLU A 127 -5.89 32.47 9.80
C GLU A 127 -7.26 31.85 9.51
N SER A 128 -7.92 31.30 10.53
CA SER A 128 -9.26 30.68 10.41
C SER A 128 -10.32 31.74 10.11
N ALA A 129 -10.44 32.14 8.84
CA ALA A 129 -11.53 32.97 8.38
C ALA A 129 -12.88 32.30 8.55
N SER A 130 -13.87 33.05 8.98
CA SER A 130 -15.25 32.66 9.33
C SER A 130 -16.13 32.31 8.13
N GLU A 131 -15.66 31.50 7.18
CA GLU A 131 -16.52 30.98 6.12
C GLU A 131 -17.27 29.74 6.62
N LYS A 132 -18.54 29.64 6.28
CA LYS A 132 -19.35 28.42 6.49
C LYS A 132 -18.69 27.26 5.75
N ARG A 133 -17.95 26.43 6.46
CA ARG A 133 -17.31 25.22 5.93
C ARG A 133 -18.25 24.05 6.04
N ASP A 134 -18.15 23.12 5.12
CA ASP A 134 -18.85 21.85 5.23
C ASP A 134 -18.39 21.14 6.52
N SER A 135 -19.33 20.90 7.41
CA SER A 135 -19.06 20.28 8.72
C SER A 135 -18.44 18.88 8.57
N VAL A 136 -18.82 18.12 7.53
CA VAL A 136 -18.29 16.79 7.24
C VAL A 136 -16.81 16.87 6.82
N LEU A 137 -16.47 17.83 5.96
CA LEU A 137 -15.09 18.03 5.54
C LEU A 137 -14.19 18.45 6.71
N VAL A 138 -14.68 19.36 7.56
CA VAL A 138 -13.96 19.78 8.78
C VAL A 138 -13.72 18.60 9.71
N GLU A 139 -14.70 17.72 9.89
CA GLU A 139 -14.57 16.53 10.75
C GLU A 139 -13.55 15.53 10.18
N LYS A 140 -13.55 15.28 8.87
CA LYS A 140 -12.52 14.49 8.20
C LYS A 140 -11.12 15.07 8.40
N CYS A 141 -10.97 16.39 8.23
CA CYS A 141 -9.70 17.08 8.46
C CYS A 141 -9.25 16.95 9.92
N ARG A 142 -10.16 17.07 10.88
CA ARG A 142 -9.87 16.90 12.31
C ARG A 142 -9.43 15.48 12.61
N HIS A 143 -10.15 14.48 12.11
CA HIS A 143 -9.79 13.07 12.26
C HIS A 143 -8.39 12.76 11.71
N LEU A 144 -8.07 13.25 10.51
CA LEU A 144 -6.74 13.14 9.92
C LEU A 144 -5.68 13.79 10.82
N TYR A 145 -5.91 15.04 11.23
CA TYR A 145 -4.97 15.81 12.04
C TYR A 145 -4.70 15.12 13.38
N ASP A 146 -5.74 14.75 14.11
CA ASP A 146 -5.63 14.10 15.42
C ASP A 146 -4.93 12.73 15.31
N THR A 147 -5.25 11.95 14.27
CA THR A 147 -4.61 10.66 14.00
C THR A 147 -3.11 10.85 13.74
N VAL A 148 -2.73 11.78 12.85
CA VAL A 148 -1.33 12.06 12.53
C VAL A 148 -0.58 12.55 13.78
N GLN A 149 -1.15 13.48 14.55
CA GLN A 149 -0.50 14.00 15.76
C GLN A 149 -0.28 12.91 16.80
N LYS A 150 -1.29 12.07 17.05
CA LYS A 150 -1.19 10.96 17.99
C LYS A 150 -0.12 9.95 17.58
N LEU A 151 -0.15 9.50 16.33
CA LEU A 151 0.84 8.54 15.82
C LEU A 151 2.27 9.11 15.83
N ARG A 152 2.44 10.42 15.58
CA ARG A 152 3.74 11.09 15.69
C ARG A 152 4.25 11.15 17.13
N GLN A 153 3.38 11.40 18.10
CA GLN A 153 3.74 11.33 19.53
C GLN A 153 4.15 9.91 19.91
N ASP A 154 3.38 8.92 19.49
CA ASP A 154 3.63 7.50 19.77
C ASP A 154 4.94 7.02 19.11
N SER A 155 5.29 7.52 17.91
CA SER A 155 6.45 7.07 17.13
C SER A 155 7.80 7.24 17.84
N GLY A 156 7.93 8.22 18.72
CA GLY A 156 9.15 8.44 19.51
C GLY A 156 9.36 7.43 20.64
N MET A 157 8.35 6.61 20.96
CA MET A 157 8.36 5.68 22.11
C MET A 157 8.15 4.21 21.67
N MET A 158 7.99 3.96 20.40
CA MET A 158 7.65 2.64 19.86
C MET A 158 8.70 2.14 18.88
N THR A 159 8.81 0.81 18.76
CA THR A 159 9.53 0.20 17.65
C THR A 159 8.79 0.45 16.32
N LEU A 160 9.49 0.39 15.21
CA LEU A 160 8.91 0.59 13.88
C LEU A 160 7.81 -0.45 13.59
N GLU A 161 8.04 -1.72 13.95
CA GLU A 161 7.02 -2.76 13.85
C GLU A 161 5.75 -2.38 14.63
N SER A 162 5.91 -1.93 15.89
CA SER A 162 4.80 -1.53 16.74
C SER A 162 4.06 -0.31 16.20
N LEU A 163 4.77 0.66 15.63
CA LEU A 163 4.19 1.83 14.98
C LEU A 163 3.35 1.44 13.75
N ILE A 164 3.88 0.58 12.87
CA ILE A 164 3.14 0.10 11.70
C ILE A 164 1.88 -0.64 12.14
N ARG A 165 1.97 -1.50 13.13
CA ARG A 165 0.82 -2.19 13.72
C ARG A 165 -0.21 -1.20 14.28
N ARG A 166 0.26 -0.16 14.98
CA ARG A 166 -0.58 0.91 15.49
C ARG A 166 -1.30 1.69 14.39
N ILE A 167 -0.62 1.95 13.25
CA ILE A 167 -1.26 2.55 12.07
C ILE A 167 -2.40 1.66 11.57
N TYR A 168 -2.19 0.35 11.44
CA TYR A 168 -3.24 -0.58 11.01
C TYR A 168 -4.46 -0.55 11.93
N ASP A 169 -4.24 -0.57 13.24
CA ASP A 169 -5.31 -0.59 14.24
C ASP A 169 -6.07 0.75 14.30
N THR A 170 -5.36 1.88 14.11
CA THR A 170 -5.98 3.21 14.20
C THR A 170 -6.78 3.57 12.95
N THR A 171 -6.38 3.06 11.77
CA THR A 171 -6.99 3.38 10.48
C THR A 171 -7.82 2.25 9.89
N ASP A 172 -7.94 1.10 10.56
CA ASP A 172 -8.56 -0.14 10.05
C ASP A 172 -8.02 -0.58 8.68
N PHE A 173 -6.82 -0.09 8.30
CA PHE A 173 -6.29 -0.23 6.95
C PHE A 173 -6.14 -1.67 6.50
N LEU A 174 -5.71 -2.56 7.41
CA LEU A 174 -5.56 -3.98 7.13
C LEU A 174 -6.91 -4.64 6.76
N SER A 175 -7.97 -4.30 7.50
CA SER A 175 -9.31 -4.83 7.31
C SER A 175 -9.92 -4.29 6.00
N VAL A 176 -9.75 -3.01 5.73
CA VAL A 176 -10.25 -2.38 4.50
C VAL A 176 -9.54 -2.96 3.27
N MET A 177 -8.22 -3.17 3.32
CA MET A 177 -7.49 -3.78 2.21
C MET A 177 -7.95 -5.22 1.93
N GLN A 178 -8.31 -5.98 2.96
CA GLN A 178 -8.81 -7.35 2.80
C GLN A 178 -10.14 -7.41 2.03
N LEU A 179 -10.98 -6.38 2.11
CA LEU A 179 -12.27 -6.31 1.41
C LEU A 179 -12.14 -5.91 -0.07
N THR A 180 -10.96 -5.51 -0.51
CA THR A 180 -10.73 -5.13 -1.91
C THR A 180 -10.41 -6.33 -2.79
N LYS A 181 -10.41 -6.15 -4.12
CA LYS A 181 -9.90 -7.18 -5.06
C LYS A 181 -8.49 -7.61 -4.64
N ASP A 182 -8.22 -8.91 -4.65
CA ASP A 182 -6.95 -9.53 -4.20
C ASP A 182 -6.60 -9.24 -2.72
N GLY A 183 -7.63 -9.09 -1.88
CA GLY A 183 -7.48 -8.67 -0.48
C GLY A 183 -6.61 -9.58 0.37
N GLU A 184 -6.64 -10.90 0.16
CA GLU A 184 -5.79 -11.85 0.89
C GLU A 184 -4.30 -11.59 0.61
N ARG A 185 -3.94 -11.38 -0.66
CA ARG A 185 -2.57 -11.04 -1.06
C ARG A 185 -2.13 -9.70 -0.47
N LYS A 186 -2.97 -8.66 -0.56
CA LYS A 186 -2.67 -7.34 0.04
C LYS A 186 -2.45 -7.44 1.54
N ARG A 187 -3.30 -8.20 2.23
CA ARG A 187 -3.14 -8.47 3.66
C ARG A 187 -1.83 -9.21 3.96
N ALA A 188 -1.47 -10.20 3.14
CA ALA A 188 -0.21 -10.92 3.28
C ALA A 188 0.99 -9.98 3.08
N ASN A 189 0.96 -9.10 2.06
CA ASN A 189 1.99 -8.08 1.82
C ASN A 189 2.12 -7.11 3.01
N LEU A 190 1.01 -6.61 3.55
CA LEU A 190 1.02 -5.72 4.72
C LEU A 190 1.59 -6.42 5.97
N ARG A 191 1.32 -7.71 6.17
CA ARG A 191 1.93 -8.48 7.26
C ARG A 191 3.42 -8.73 7.03
N LEU A 192 3.83 -8.94 5.78
CA LEU A 192 5.22 -9.13 5.42
C LEU A 192 6.04 -7.86 5.70
N LEU A 193 5.45 -6.67 5.52
CA LEU A 193 6.13 -5.42 5.86
C LEU A 193 6.46 -5.30 7.36
N LEU A 194 5.62 -5.84 8.24
CA LEU A 194 5.94 -5.92 9.67
C LEU A 194 7.20 -6.74 9.93
N GLN A 195 7.38 -7.85 9.19
CA GLN A 195 8.58 -8.69 9.31
C GLN A 195 9.83 -7.94 8.80
N TYR A 196 9.72 -7.24 7.68
CA TYR A 196 10.83 -6.43 7.15
C TYR A 196 11.18 -5.25 8.06
N ALA A 197 10.19 -4.59 8.65
CA ALA A 197 10.41 -3.53 9.63
C ALA A 197 11.15 -4.06 10.86
N LYS A 198 10.72 -5.21 11.39
CA LYS A 198 11.39 -5.88 12.51
C LYS A 198 12.81 -6.29 12.15
N GLN A 199 13.01 -6.93 11.01
CA GLN A 199 14.35 -7.34 10.55
C GLN A 199 15.28 -6.15 10.33
N TYR A 200 14.73 -5.02 9.84
CA TYR A 200 15.49 -3.79 9.72
C TYR A 200 15.97 -3.28 11.09
N GLU A 201 15.09 -3.26 12.10
CA GLU A 201 15.44 -2.86 13.47
C GLU A 201 16.49 -3.79 14.11
N GLU A 202 16.36 -5.11 13.93
CA GLU A 202 17.29 -6.10 14.47
C GLU A 202 18.70 -6.02 13.84
N ASN A 203 18.79 -5.64 12.56
CA ASN A 203 20.04 -5.55 11.81
C ASN A 203 20.70 -4.17 11.84
N THR A 204 20.06 -3.20 12.50
CA THR A 204 20.51 -1.81 12.48
C THR A 204 20.82 -1.34 13.89
N ASP A 205 21.94 -0.62 14.08
CA ASP A 205 22.27 -0.02 15.38
C ASP A 205 21.15 0.93 15.83
N ALA A 206 20.93 1.01 17.14
CA ALA A 206 19.82 1.76 17.77
C ALA A 206 19.64 3.22 17.26
N PHE A 207 20.70 3.81 16.69
CA PHE A 207 20.66 5.16 16.12
C PHE A 207 20.04 5.23 14.73
N HIS A 208 19.94 4.12 14.00
CA HIS A 208 19.40 4.03 12.65
C HIS A 208 18.00 3.38 12.60
N GLY A 209 17.54 2.77 13.69
CA GLY A 209 16.23 2.11 13.80
C GLY A 209 15.00 3.05 13.80
N SER A 210 15.19 4.32 13.43
CA SER A 210 14.13 5.33 13.36
C SER A 210 13.28 5.21 12.08
N VAL A 211 12.07 5.78 12.10
CA VAL A 211 11.20 5.91 10.91
C VAL A 211 11.96 6.54 9.75
N SER A 212 12.69 7.63 9.99
CA SER A 212 13.52 8.31 8.97
C SER A 212 14.62 7.42 8.41
N GLY A 213 15.23 6.58 9.25
CA GLY A 213 16.24 5.60 8.83
C GLY A 213 15.67 4.55 7.90
N PHE A 214 14.52 3.99 8.28
CA PHE A 214 13.80 3.01 7.46
C PHE A 214 13.35 3.59 6.12
N LEU A 215 12.82 4.81 6.10
CA LEU A 215 12.41 5.49 4.86
C LEU A 215 13.60 5.70 3.92
N ARG A 216 14.77 6.12 4.42
CA ARG A 216 16.00 6.21 3.60
C ARG A 216 16.42 4.86 3.04
N TYR A 217 16.29 3.78 3.82
CA TYR A 217 16.58 2.43 3.35
C TYR A 217 15.62 2.00 2.23
N ILE A 218 14.32 2.28 2.37
CA ILE A 218 13.31 2.04 1.31
C ILE A 218 13.63 2.84 0.05
N ASP A 219 13.97 4.12 0.19
CA ASP A 219 14.31 4.99 -0.95
C ASP A 219 15.57 4.47 -1.68
N TRP A 220 16.57 4.01 -0.93
CA TRP A 220 17.76 3.38 -1.49
C TRP A 220 17.43 2.11 -2.29
N LEU A 221 16.55 1.23 -1.76
CA LEU A 221 16.09 0.04 -2.49
C LEU A 221 15.39 0.42 -3.81
N LEU A 222 14.50 1.40 -3.76
CA LEU A 222 13.77 1.86 -4.95
C LEU A 222 14.69 2.47 -6.01
N GLU A 223 15.71 3.23 -5.62
CA GLU A 223 16.69 3.83 -6.53
C GLU A 223 17.60 2.79 -7.20
N ASN A 224 17.93 1.71 -6.49
CA ASN A 224 18.77 0.65 -7.01
C ASN A 224 17.99 -0.44 -7.75
N ASN A 225 16.68 -0.26 -7.97
CA ASN A 225 15.77 -1.29 -8.48
C ASN A 225 15.85 -2.62 -7.72
N ASP A 226 16.20 -2.54 -6.44
CA ASP A 226 16.16 -3.65 -5.51
C ASP A 226 14.80 -3.65 -4.79
N ASP A 227 14.36 -4.80 -4.29
CA ASP A 227 13.05 -4.91 -3.68
C ASP A 227 13.00 -6.10 -2.72
N PHE A 228 12.05 -6.05 -1.79
CA PHE A 228 11.75 -7.20 -0.96
C PHE A 228 11.01 -8.29 -1.76
N GLN A 229 11.19 -9.53 -1.36
CA GLN A 229 10.42 -10.64 -1.94
C GLN A 229 8.96 -10.53 -1.55
N GLN A 230 8.06 -10.63 -2.52
CA GLN A 230 6.63 -10.65 -2.26
C GLN A 230 6.19 -11.93 -1.56
N SER A 231 5.12 -11.84 -0.77
CA SER A 231 4.48 -13.02 -0.20
C SER A 231 3.86 -13.88 -1.30
N SER A 232 4.34 -15.11 -1.46
CA SER A 232 3.67 -16.13 -2.27
C SER A 232 2.51 -16.71 -1.46
N VAL A 233 1.29 -16.36 -1.78
CA VAL A 233 0.05 -16.93 -1.24
C VAL A 233 -0.40 -18.10 -2.12
#